data_5ec229a0d7cb2140e90792a725554733
#
_entry.id   5ec229a0d7cb2140e90792a725554733
#
_cell.length_a   1.000
_cell.length_b   1.000
_cell.length_c   1.000
_cell.angle_alpha   90.00
_cell.angle_beta   90.00
_cell.angle_gamma   90.00
#
_symmetry.space_group_name_H-M   'P 1'
#
loop_
_entity.id
_entity.type
_entity.pdbx_description
1 polymer ?
#
loop_
_entity_poly.entity_id
_entity_poly.type
_entity_poly.pdbx_seq_one_letter_code
_entity_poly.pdbx_strand_id
1 'polypeptide(L)'
;MKLYCENNNKLILNNLIVARNFYSRFRGLMFKDRLGDREGLLLSPCNGIHTFFMRFPIDVIFLDSNFRVIKIIPEMVPNRFSPFVKGASKVLELSAKSSDFYELKEGDKLVLG
;
A
#
# COMPACT_ATOMS: atom_id res chain seq x y z
N MET A 1 2.77 -13.55 2.83
CA MET A 1 2.85 -13.59 1.34
C MET A 1 3.95 -12.67 0.87
N LYS A 2 4.52 -13.00 -0.27
CA LYS A 2 5.52 -12.15 -0.92
C LYS A 2 4.88 -11.36 -2.05
N LEU A 3 5.42 -10.19 -2.35
CA LEU A 3 4.95 -9.33 -3.41
C LEU A 3 6.13 -8.94 -4.30
N TYR A 4 5.94 -9.09 -5.62
CA TYR A 4 6.96 -8.81 -6.63
C TYR A 4 6.44 -7.76 -7.62
N CYS A 5 7.36 -7.02 -8.22
CA CYS A 5 7.07 -6.21 -9.39
C CYS A 5 7.31 -7.07 -10.64
N GLU A 6 6.28 -7.20 -11.50
CA GLU A 6 6.37 -8.08 -12.67
C GLU A 6 7.43 -7.63 -13.67
N ASN A 7 7.56 -6.32 -13.87
CA ASN A 7 8.45 -5.77 -14.91
C ASN A 7 9.92 -6.17 -14.75
N ASN A 8 10.38 -6.29 -13.51
CA ASN A 8 11.81 -6.50 -13.23
C ASN A 8 12.06 -7.65 -12.27
N ASN A 9 11.03 -8.41 -11.90
CA ASN A 9 11.09 -9.50 -10.93
C ASN A 9 11.67 -9.10 -9.57
N LYS A 10 11.63 -7.83 -9.23
CA LYS A 10 12.12 -7.37 -7.92
C LYS A 10 11.14 -7.77 -6.82
N LEU A 11 11.68 -8.33 -5.75
CA LEU A 11 10.92 -8.58 -4.53
C LEU A 11 10.68 -7.25 -3.83
N ILE A 12 9.43 -6.90 -3.60
CA ILE A 12 9.05 -5.68 -2.89
C ILE A 12 8.83 -5.98 -1.42
N LEU A 13 8.07 -7.02 -1.11
CA LEU A 13 7.72 -7.39 0.26
C LEU A 13 7.94 -8.88 0.52
N ASN A 14 8.43 -9.18 1.72
CA ASN A 14 8.49 -10.54 2.26
C ASN A 14 7.23 -10.89 3.04
N ASN A 15 6.61 -9.91 3.67
CA ASN A 15 5.48 -10.12 4.56
C ASN A 15 4.36 -9.14 4.22
N LEU A 16 3.45 -9.61 3.38
CA LEU A 16 2.24 -8.89 3.04
C LEU A 16 1.08 -9.42 3.87
N ILE A 17 0.44 -8.52 4.62
CA ILE A 17 -0.76 -8.81 5.39
C ILE A 17 -1.94 -8.25 4.61
N VAL A 18 -3.04 -9.01 4.51
CA VAL A 18 -4.23 -8.59 3.77
C VAL A 18 -5.36 -8.29 4.74
N ALA A 19 -5.89 -7.07 4.68
CA ALA A 19 -7.04 -6.63 5.46
C ALA A 19 -8.29 -6.68 4.57
N ARG A 20 -9.19 -7.64 4.83
CA ARG A 20 -10.37 -7.89 3.99
C ARG A 20 -11.70 -7.50 4.64
N ASN A 21 -11.79 -7.49 5.95
CA ASN A 21 -13.03 -7.11 6.61
C ASN A 21 -13.05 -5.62 6.93
N PHE A 22 -14.25 -5.10 7.22
CA PHE A 22 -14.44 -3.67 7.48
C PHE A 22 -13.54 -3.17 8.61
N TYR A 23 -13.48 -3.90 9.73
CA TYR A 23 -12.70 -3.47 10.89
C TYR A 23 -11.21 -3.43 10.59
N SER A 24 -10.67 -4.49 9.98
CA SER A 24 -9.23 -4.54 9.68
C SER A 24 -8.82 -3.49 8.65
N ARG A 25 -9.68 -3.19 7.65
CA ARG A 25 -9.41 -2.12 6.68
C ARG A 25 -9.44 -0.76 7.35
N PHE A 26 -10.43 -0.51 8.21
CA PHE A 26 -10.53 0.77 8.91
C PHE A 26 -9.34 0.99 9.84
N ARG A 27 -8.96 -0.05 10.58
CA ARG A 27 -7.84 0.04 11.50
C ARG A 27 -6.50 0.24 10.77
N GLY A 28 -6.28 -0.49 9.66
CA GLY A 28 -5.04 -0.39 8.90
C GLY A 28 -3.80 -0.46 9.80
N LEU A 29 -2.96 0.56 9.70
CA LEU A 29 -1.72 0.66 10.50
C LEU A 29 -1.87 1.58 11.72
N MET A 30 -3.10 1.86 12.15
CA MET A 30 -3.35 2.70 13.32
C MET A 30 -2.65 2.10 14.56
N PHE A 31 -2.07 2.99 15.37
CA PHE A 31 -1.42 2.66 16.64
C PHE A 31 -0.17 1.78 16.54
N LYS A 32 0.29 1.43 15.37
CA LYS A 32 1.55 0.72 15.21
C LYS A 32 2.72 1.68 15.39
N ASP A 33 3.84 1.18 15.91
CA ASP A 33 5.02 1.99 16.14
C ASP A 33 5.84 2.20 14.86
N ARG A 34 5.83 1.20 13.98
CA ARG A 34 6.57 1.26 12.71
C ARG A 34 6.08 0.19 11.74
N LEU A 35 6.51 0.33 10.50
CA LEU A 35 6.35 -0.68 9.46
C LEU A 35 7.75 -1.00 8.91
N GLY A 36 8.10 -2.28 8.88
CA GLY A 36 9.42 -2.70 8.39
C GLY A 36 9.56 -2.50 6.88
N ASP A 37 10.80 -2.48 6.41
CA ASP A 37 11.12 -2.20 5.00
C ASP A 37 10.53 -3.21 4.03
N ARG A 38 10.33 -4.44 4.47
CA ARG A 38 9.80 -5.53 3.65
C ARG A 38 8.43 -5.99 4.09
N GLU A 39 7.77 -5.17 4.90
CA GLU A 39 6.41 -5.42 5.37
C GLU A 39 5.44 -4.48 4.69
N GLY A 40 4.22 -4.94 4.45
CA GLY A 40 3.17 -4.11 3.88
C GLY A 40 1.80 -4.62 4.23
N LEU A 41 0.81 -3.74 4.07
CA LEU A 41 -0.60 -4.05 4.32
C LEU A 41 -1.38 -3.79 3.03
N LEU A 42 -2.14 -4.78 2.60
CA LEU A 42 -3.05 -4.67 1.47
C LEU A 42 -4.47 -4.58 1.99
N LEU A 43 -5.16 -3.48 1.67
CA LEU A 43 -6.56 -3.30 2.00
C LEU A 43 -7.39 -3.62 0.76
N SER A 44 -8.28 -4.60 0.88
CA SER A 44 -9.10 -5.06 -0.24
C SER A 44 -10.49 -5.50 0.24
N PRO A 45 -11.57 -4.96 -0.34
CA PRO A 45 -11.62 -3.87 -1.32
C PRO A 45 -11.37 -2.50 -0.66
N CYS A 46 -10.76 -1.58 -1.39
CA CYS A 46 -10.47 -0.25 -0.87
C CYS A 46 -10.12 0.71 -2.01
N ASN A 47 -10.58 1.96 -1.94
CA ASN A 47 -10.24 2.99 -2.93
C ASN A 47 -9.87 4.34 -2.30
N GLY A 48 -9.75 4.38 -0.99
CA GLY A 48 -9.34 5.56 -0.26
C GLY A 48 -8.99 5.18 1.17
N ILE A 49 -8.09 5.93 1.79
CA ILE A 49 -7.62 5.63 3.15
C ILE A 49 -7.51 6.89 3.99
N HIS A 50 -7.32 6.68 5.28
CA HIS A 50 -6.91 7.72 6.21
C HIS A 50 -5.63 7.30 6.92
N THR A 51 -4.90 8.28 7.44
CA THR A 51 -3.70 8.04 8.25
C THR A 51 -3.87 8.53 9.69
N PHE A 52 -5.12 8.67 10.14
CA PHE A 52 -5.39 9.07 11.53
C PHE A 52 -4.86 8.02 12.51
N PHE A 53 -4.29 8.50 13.61
CA PHE A 53 -3.70 7.66 14.65
C PHE A 53 -2.51 6.82 14.20
N MET A 54 -1.96 7.11 13.03
CA MET A 54 -0.68 6.53 12.61
C MET A 54 0.46 7.33 13.24
N ARG A 55 1.59 6.66 13.46
CA ARG A 55 2.75 7.24 14.13
C ARG A 55 3.92 7.49 13.19
N PHE A 56 3.75 7.21 11.89
CA PHE A 56 4.82 7.32 10.89
C PHE A 56 4.19 7.58 9.53
N PRO A 57 4.94 8.22 8.61
CA PRO A 57 4.47 8.37 7.23
C PRO A 57 4.55 7.04 6.48
N ILE A 58 3.75 6.91 5.43
CA ILE A 58 3.70 5.71 4.59
C ILE A 58 3.64 6.09 3.12
N ASP A 59 4.07 5.17 2.27
CA ASP A 59 3.77 5.24 0.85
C ASP A 59 2.47 4.50 0.60
N VAL A 60 1.58 5.11 -0.19
CA VAL A 60 0.26 4.57 -0.48
C VAL A 60 0.17 4.28 -1.97
N ILE A 61 -0.07 3.03 -2.30
CA ILE A 61 -0.13 2.55 -3.68
C ILE A 61 -1.56 2.11 -3.97
N PHE A 62 -2.22 2.78 -4.91
CA PHE A 62 -3.57 2.43 -5.34
C PHE A 62 -3.47 1.47 -6.52
N LEU A 63 -4.16 0.34 -6.40
CA LEU A 63 -4.13 -0.75 -7.38
C LEU A 63 -5.52 -0.99 -7.95
N ASP A 64 -5.58 -1.36 -9.22
CA ASP A 64 -6.82 -1.84 -9.83
C ASP A 64 -7.05 -3.33 -9.49
N SER A 65 -8.10 -3.92 -10.04
CA SER A 65 -8.45 -5.32 -9.76
C SER A 65 -7.40 -6.31 -10.28
N ASN A 66 -6.55 -5.88 -11.19
CA ASN A 66 -5.47 -6.69 -11.77
C ASN A 66 -4.11 -6.42 -11.12
N PHE A 67 -4.08 -5.73 -9.99
CA PHE A 67 -2.84 -5.36 -9.28
C PHE A 67 -1.94 -4.42 -10.09
N ARG A 68 -2.52 -3.62 -10.98
CA ARG A 68 -1.78 -2.57 -11.68
C ARG A 68 -1.80 -1.29 -10.84
N VAL A 69 -0.64 -0.66 -10.74
CA VAL A 69 -0.50 0.61 -10.01
C VAL A 69 -1.18 1.73 -10.83
N ILE A 70 -2.17 2.39 -10.22
CA ILE A 70 -2.88 3.50 -10.86
C ILE A 70 -2.58 4.84 -10.23
N LYS A 71 -2.12 4.87 -8.99
CA LYS A 71 -1.70 6.11 -8.32
C LYS A 71 -0.78 5.79 -7.15
N ILE A 72 0.21 6.64 -6.92
CA ILE A 72 1.11 6.57 -5.77
C ILE A 72 1.06 7.89 -5.02
N ILE A 73 0.88 7.82 -3.70
CA ILE A 73 1.06 8.96 -2.81
C ILE A 73 2.29 8.63 -1.94
N PRO A 74 3.45 9.22 -2.25
CA PRO A 74 4.66 8.95 -1.47
C PRO A 74 4.63 9.75 -0.16
N GLU A 75 5.18 9.16 0.89
CA GLU A 75 5.41 9.82 2.18
C GLU A 75 4.18 10.56 2.72
N MET A 76 3.02 9.89 2.68
CA MET A 76 1.79 10.43 3.23
C MET A 76 1.92 10.50 4.75
N VAL A 77 1.85 11.74 5.29
CA VAL A 77 2.03 11.96 6.73
C VAL A 77 0.79 11.55 7.53
N PRO A 78 0.93 11.32 8.86
CA PRO A 78 -0.23 11.03 9.72
C PRO A 78 -1.30 12.11 9.69
N ASN A 79 -2.51 11.73 10.06
CA ASN A 79 -3.67 12.62 10.23
C ASN A 79 -4.15 13.26 8.93
N ARG A 80 -4.19 12.48 7.86
CA ARG A 80 -4.70 12.90 6.55
C ARG A 80 -5.72 11.91 6.00
N PHE A 81 -6.56 12.39 5.08
CA PHE A 81 -7.36 11.56 4.19
C PHE A 81 -6.70 11.51 2.82
N SER A 82 -6.72 10.37 2.17
CA SER A 82 -6.42 10.31 0.74
C SER A 82 -7.67 10.67 -0.06
N PRO A 83 -7.54 11.10 -1.32
CA PRO A 83 -8.69 11.15 -2.22
C PRO A 83 -9.23 9.74 -2.46
N PHE A 84 -10.49 9.63 -2.88
CA PHE A 84 -11.00 8.40 -3.46
C PHE A 84 -10.46 8.32 -4.89
N VAL A 85 -9.84 7.20 -5.22
CA VAL A 85 -9.18 7.03 -6.52
C VAL A 85 -10.06 6.16 -7.41
N LYS A 86 -10.59 6.76 -8.48
CA LYS A 86 -11.43 6.05 -9.44
C LYS A 86 -10.63 4.91 -10.09
N GLY A 87 -11.23 3.74 -10.14
CA GLY A 87 -10.59 2.55 -10.68
C GLY A 87 -9.78 1.74 -9.67
N ALA A 88 -9.51 2.31 -8.49
CA ALA A 88 -8.84 1.55 -7.43
C ALA A 88 -9.81 0.54 -6.81
N SER A 89 -9.33 -0.66 -6.60
CA SER A 89 -10.04 -1.70 -5.85
C SER A 89 -9.24 -2.18 -4.66
N LYS A 90 -7.96 -1.85 -4.60
CA LYS A 90 -7.06 -2.23 -3.52
C LYS A 90 -6.11 -1.08 -3.21
N VAL A 91 -5.68 -1.01 -1.96
CA VAL A 91 -4.67 -0.04 -1.53
C VAL A 91 -3.57 -0.79 -0.80
N LEU A 92 -2.34 -0.56 -1.22
CA LEU A 92 -1.16 -1.14 -0.60
C LEU A 92 -0.44 -0.06 0.21
N GLU A 93 -0.21 -0.32 1.50
CA GLU A 93 0.52 0.58 2.39
C GLU A 93 1.92 0.03 2.62
N LEU A 94 2.93 0.83 2.31
CA LEU A 94 4.34 0.49 2.44
C LEU A 94 5.04 1.49 3.33
N SER A 95 6.21 1.13 3.85
CA SER A 95 7.05 2.09 4.57
C SER A 95 7.40 3.27 3.65
N ALA A 96 7.56 4.44 4.23
CA ALA A 96 7.88 5.66 3.48
C ALA A 96 9.13 5.47 2.64
N LYS A 97 9.12 6.03 1.43
CA LYS A 97 10.20 5.97 0.42
C LYS A 97 10.35 4.61 -0.29
N SER A 98 9.52 3.61 0.05
CA SER A 98 9.58 2.30 -0.60
C SER A 98 9.27 2.40 -2.10
N SER A 99 8.29 3.22 -2.49
CA SER A 99 7.94 3.39 -3.90
C SER A 99 9.10 3.92 -4.71
N ASP A 100 9.86 4.87 -4.16
CA ASP A 100 11.05 5.40 -4.81
C ASP A 100 12.19 4.37 -4.82
N PHE A 101 12.44 3.73 -3.68
CA PHE A 101 13.50 2.74 -3.55
C PHE A 101 13.33 1.58 -4.54
N TYR A 102 12.09 1.08 -4.72
CA TYR A 102 11.80 0.00 -5.66
C TYR A 102 11.43 0.48 -7.05
N GLU A 103 11.50 1.78 -7.30
CA GLU A 103 11.20 2.39 -8.59
C GLU A 103 9.80 2.03 -9.09
N LEU A 104 8.82 2.00 -8.18
CA LEU A 104 7.42 1.76 -8.53
C LEU A 104 6.85 2.97 -9.24
N LYS A 105 6.07 2.72 -10.27
CA LYS A 105 5.41 3.78 -11.04
C LYS A 105 4.05 3.34 -11.54
N GLU A 106 3.24 4.30 -11.94
CA GLU A 106 1.94 4.03 -12.54
C GLU A 106 2.09 3.11 -13.75
N GLY A 107 1.21 2.14 -13.84
CA GLY A 107 1.23 1.13 -14.89
C GLY A 107 1.96 -0.15 -14.53
N ASP A 108 2.80 -0.14 -13.50
CA ASP A 108 3.48 -1.35 -13.05
C ASP A 108 2.47 -2.37 -12.53
N LYS A 109 2.72 -3.63 -12.83
CA LYS A 109 1.91 -4.73 -12.32
C LYS A 109 2.64 -5.43 -11.18
N LEU A 110 1.91 -5.66 -10.07
CA LEU A 110 2.44 -6.39 -8.93
C LEU A 110 1.90 -7.81 -8.94
N VAL A 111 2.69 -8.75 -8.42
CA VAL A 111 2.37 -10.17 -8.43
C VAL A 111 2.59 -10.76 -7.05
N LEU A 112 1.58 -11.48 -6.55
CA LEU A 112 1.69 -12.24 -5.32
C LEU A 112 2.43 -13.55 -5.59
N GLY A 113 3.33 -13.88 -4.69
CA GLY A 113 4.10 -15.10 -4.83
C GLY A 113 4.23 -15.93 -3.57
#